data_538ff7300191b80837ca781b746e8f01
#
_entry.id   538ff7300191b80837ca781b746e8f01
#
_cell.length_a   1.000
_cell.length_b   1.000
_cell.length_c   1.000
_cell.angle_alpha   90.00
_cell.angle_beta   90.00
_cell.angle_gamma   90.00
#
_symmetry.space_group_name_H-M   'P 1'
#
loop_
_entity.id
_entity.type
_entity.pdbx_description
1 polymer ?
#
loop_
_entity_poly.entity_id
_entity_poly.type
_entity_poly.pdbx_seq_one_letter_code
_entity_poly.pdbx_strand_id
1 'polypeptide(L)'
;MNKQLQTTKSKLTLVLLPGLDGTEIFFAPLLHHLPSWVAPVVIIYPASASHDYKDLLPIVLNEVANLKSFVILGWSFGGPLALMVASSCPSQVSGVILCGSFVTPPYPRLVPFRFALSGPLIAAVRAIRRTRLLIPGYATTELRHAKSITWIRVKSSVLASRARSALSVDVRTQLRECRARLMYLVSTQDEVVSLASLYEILEIAPQTQVMEVDGPHFALFTNPVQSTTCIVNFLHKLESSE
;
A
#
# COMPACT_ATOMS: atom_id res chain seq x y z
N MET A 1 26.51 -3.12 42.61
CA MET A 1 25.17 -2.80 42.06
C MET A 1 25.33 -2.32 40.63
N ASN A 2 25.32 -3.26 39.67
CA ASN A 2 25.37 -2.93 38.22
C ASN A 2 23.95 -2.62 37.73
N LYS A 3 23.61 -1.32 37.56
CA LYS A 3 22.48 -0.93 36.74
C LYS A 3 22.86 -1.19 35.30
N GLN A 4 22.37 -2.32 34.73
CA GLN A 4 22.31 -2.47 33.29
C GLN A 4 21.40 -1.36 32.75
N LEU A 5 21.99 -0.39 32.07
CA LEU A 5 21.23 0.52 31.20
C LEU A 5 20.62 -0.36 30.10
N GLN A 6 19.33 -0.67 30.25
CA GLN A 6 18.52 -1.13 29.13
C GLN A 6 18.46 0.06 28.14
N THR A 7 19.32 0.03 27.14
CA THR A 7 19.15 0.86 25.95
C THR A 7 17.83 0.46 25.31
N THR A 8 16.81 1.27 25.50
CA THR A 8 15.55 1.15 24.75
C THR A 8 15.89 1.37 23.28
N LYS A 9 16.05 0.26 22.55
CA LYS A 9 16.26 0.30 21.09
C LYS A 9 15.15 1.18 20.49
N SER A 10 15.52 2.21 19.73
CA SER A 10 14.54 3.09 19.10
C SER A 10 13.61 2.25 18.21
N LYS A 11 12.31 2.49 18.30
CA LYS A 11 11.34 1.76 17.47
C LYS A 11 11.57 2.09 16.00
N LEU A 12 11.57 1.06 15.15
CA LEU A 12 11.57 1.24 13.70
C LEU A 12 10.20 1.76 13.26
N THR A 13 10.18 2.89 12.55
CA THR A 13 8.94 3.47 12.03
C THR A 13 8.54 2.81 10.71
N LEU A 14 7.32 2.28 10.64
CA LEU A 14 6.71 1.73 9.43
C LEU A 14 5.54 2.63 9.00
N VAL A 15 5.76 3.40 7.93
CA VAL A 15 4.73 4.23 7.31
C VAL A 15 3.91 3.39 6.36
N LEU A 16 2.57 3.42 6.48
CA LEU A 16 1.65 2.62 5.69
C LEU A 16 0.76 3.52 4.83
N LEU A 17 0.87 3.35 3.52
CA LEU A 17 0.06 4.05 2.52
C LEU A 17 -1.04 3.13 2.01
N PRO A 18 -2.32 3.49 2.21
CA PRO A 18 -3.45 2.65 1.84
C PRO A 18 -3.67 2.56 0.33
N GLY A 19 -4.55 1.64 -0.03
CA GLY A 19 -5.03 1.49 -1.40
C GLY A 19 -5.95 2.63 -1.85
N LEU A 20 -6.76 2.33 -2.86
CA LEU A 20 -7.64 3.30 -3.53
C LEU A 20 -8.66 3.95 -2.57
N ASP A 21 -9.07 3.24 -1.53
CA ASP A 21 -10.00 3.72 -0.51
C ASP A 21 -9.39 4.82 0.37
N GLY A 22 -8.09 4.79 0.60
CA GLY A 22 -7.35 5.78 1.38
C GLY A 22 -7.60 5.73 2.89
N THR A 23 -8.07 4.58 3.41
CA THR A 23 -8.40 4.40 4.82
C THR A 23 -7.46 3.41 5.53
N GLU A 24 -7.45 3.47 6.85
CA GLU A 24 -6.72 2.55 7.73
C GLU A 24 -7.35 1.15 7.81
N ILE A 25 -8.59 0.99 7.37
CA ILE A 25 -9.46 -0.16 7.67
C ILE A 25 -8.81 -1.48 7.27
N PHE A 26 -8.20 -1.54 6.09
CA PHE A 26 -7.62 -2.79 5.60
C PHE A 26 -6.23 -3.09 6.20
N PHE A 27 -5.66 -2.19 6.98
CA PHE A 27 -4.45 -2.45 7.76
C PHE A 27 -4.74 -2.95 9.19
N ALA A 28 -5.96 -2.81 9.69
CA ALA A 28 -6.28 -3.10 11.09
C ALA A 28 -5.83 -4.49 11.58
N PRO A 29 -6.04 -5.61 10.85
CA PRO A 29 -5.54 -6.90 11.29
C PRO A 29 -4.00 -6.99 11.26
N LEU A 30 -3.34 -6.41 10.24
CA LEU A 30 -1.88 -6.35 10.16
C LEU A 30 -1.29 -5.61 11.37
N LEU A 31 -1.84 -4.44 11.71
CA LEU A 31 -1.37 -3.63 12.84
C LEU A 31 -1.41 -4.38 14.17
N HIS A 32 -2.38 -5.28 14.34
CA HIS A 32 -2.53 -6.11 15.54
C HIS A 32 -1.42 -7.16 15.70
N HIS A 33 -0.78 -7.55 14.60
CA HIS A 33 0.26 -8.58 14.56
C HIS A 33 1.67 -8.01 14.51
N LEU A 34 1.82 -6.68 14.34
CA LEU A 34 3.15 -6.06 14.34
C LEU A 34 3.82 -6.19 15.72
N PRO A 35 5.11 -6.51 15.77
CA PRO A 35 5.84 -6.60 17.04
C PRO A 35 6.01 -5.21 17.67
N SER A 36 6.19 -5.17 18.98
CA SER A 36 6.24 -3.93 19.78
C SER A 36 7.41 -2.98 19.44
N TRP A 37 8.45 -3.49 18.75
CA TRP A 37 9.57 -2.67 18.28
C TRP A 37 9.29 -1.97 16.94
N VAL A 38 8.19 -2.28 16.25
CA VAL A 38 7.72 -1.55 15.07
C VAL A 38 6.71 -0.50 15.51
N ALA A 39 6.91 0.75 15.09
CA ALA A 39 5.98 1.86 15.30
C ALA A 39 5.22 2.13 13.98
N PRO A 40 3.98 1.66 13.80
CA PRO A 40 3.22 1.92 12.59
C PRO A 40 2.68 3.35 12.55
N VAL A 41 2.76 3.99 11.38
CA VAL A 41 2.15 5.28 11.06
C VAL A 41 1.29 5.11 9.82
N VAL A 42 -0.03 5.08 9.97
CA VAL A 42 -0.95 4.93 8.84
C VAL A 42 -1.36 6.30 8.33
N ILE A 43 -1.08 6.58 7.06
CA ILE A 43 -1.50 7.83 6.41
C ILE A 43 -2.91 7.65 5.85
N ILE A 44 -3.85 8.49 6.27
CA ILE A 44 -5.23 8.48 5.79
C ILE A 44 -5.39 9.56 4.73
N TYR A 45 -5.88 9.19 3.55
CA TYR A 45 -6.11 10.17 2.49
C TYR A 45 -7.45 10.88 2.68
N PRO A 46 -7.56 12.18 2.31
CA PRO A 46 -8.81 12.92 2.44
C PRO A 46 -9.97 12.24 1.68
N ALA A 47 -11.09 11.99 2.39
CA ALA A 47 -12.24 11.26 1.84
C ALA A 47 -13.24 12.15 1.11
N SER A 48 -13.14 13.48 1.24
CA SER A 48 -14.13 14.45 0.79
C SER A 48 -13.78 15.16 -0.52
N ALA A 49 -12.50 15.16 -0.91
CA ALA A 49 -12.02 15.84 -2.11
C ALA A 49 -11.37 14.85 -3.10
N SER A 50 -11.37 15.22 -4.37
CA SER A 50 -10.67 14.47 -5.42
C SER A 50 -9.18 14.81 -5.35
N HIS A 51 -8.36 13.82 -5.05
CA HIS A 51 -6.92 13.97 -5.00
C HIS A 51 -6.28 12.94 -5.93
N ASP A 52 -5.37 13.40 -6.77
CA ASP A 52 -4.45 12.55 -7.51
C ASP A 52 -3.15 12.34 -6.72
N TYR A 53 -2.16 11.68 -7.33
CA TYR A 53 -0.85 11.47 -6.68
C TYR A 53 -0.11 12.77 -6.38
N LYS A 54 -0.29 13.81 -7.22
CA LYS A 54 0.38 15.12 -7.03
C LYS A 54 -0.19 15.85 -5.82
N ASP A 55 -1.49 15.70 -5.58
CA ASP A 55 -2.16 16.28 -4.41
C ASP A 55 -1.85 15.51 -3.12
N LEU A 56 -1.72 14.17 -3.22
CA LEU A 56 -1.45 13.31 -2.06
C LEU A 56 0.01 13.36 -1.61
N LEU A 57 0.95 13.52 -2.53
CA LEU A 57 2.37 13.54 -2.20
C LEU A 57 2.73 14.59 -1.13
N PRO A 58 2.36 15.88 -1.25
CA PRO A 58 2.67 16.87 -0.21
C PRO A 58 2.00 16.55 1.13
N ILE A 59 0.83 15.92 1.14
CA ILE A 59 0.17 15.49 2.37
C ILE A 59 1.05 14.44 3.09
N VAL A 60 1.49 13.41 2.35
CA VAL A 60 2.35 12.37 2.93
C VAL A 60 3.68 12.94 3.38
N LEU A 61 4.33 13.80 2.58
CA LEU A 61 5.60 14.42 2.94
C LEU A 61 5.50 15.24 4.22
N ASN A 62 4.39 15.96 4.43
CA ASN A 62 4.16 16.70 5.67
C ASN A 62 4.04 15.77 6.88
N GLU A 63 3.33 14.65 6.75
CA GLU A 63 3.16 13.67 7.84
C GLU A 63 4.48 13.00 8.24
N VAL A 64 5.39 12.79 7.28
CA VAL A 64 6.69 12.14 7.55
C VAL A 64 7.84 13.12 7.81
N ALA A 65 7.60 14.43 7.71
CA ALA A 65 8.64 15.46 7.75
C ALA A 65 9.55 15.39 9.00
N ASN A 66 8.98 15.03 10.14
CA ASN A 66 9.71 14.93 11.41
C ASN A 66 10.29 13.54 11.71
N LEU A 67 10.11 12.56 10.81
CA LEU A 67 10.67 11.22 10.97
C LEU A 67 12.15 11.23 10.53
N LYS A 68 13.04 10.77 11.40
CA LYS A 68 14.47 10.68 11.07
C LYS A 68 14.77 9.61 10.03
N SER A 69 14.18 8.44 10.22
CA SER A 69 14.28 7.29 9.31
C SER A 69 13.01 6.46 9.40
N PHE A 70 12.57 5.90 8.27
CA PHE A 70 11.38 5.05 8.23
C PHE A 70 11.43 4.09 7.04
N VAL A 71 10.69 2.99 7.17
CA VAL A 71 10.31 2.11 6.06
C VAL A 71 8.91 2.51 5.61
N ILE A 72 8.68 2.54 4.30
CA ILE A 72 7.37 2.87 3.75
C ILE A 72 6.78 1.66 3.02
N LEU A 73 5.53 1.32 3.38
CA LEU A 73 4.74 0.31 2.70
C LEU A 73 3.63 0.98 1.89
N GLY A 74 3.62 0.74 0.58
CA GLY A 74 2.53 1.15 -0.30
C GLY A 74 1.71 -0.04 -0.75
N TRP A 75 0.44 -0.10 -0.31
CA TRP A 75 -0.49 -1.13 -0.76
C TRP A 75 -1.26 -0.65 -1.99
N SER A 76 -1.26 -1.46 -3.07
CA SER A 76 -2.05 -1.19 -4.26
C SER A 76 -1.80 0.23 -4.80
N PHE A 77 -2.79 1.11 -4.81
CA PHE A 77 -2.68 2.53 -5.15
C PHE A 77 -1.57 3.27 -4.36
N GLY A 78 -1.27 2.84 -3.14
CA GLY A 78 -0.23 3.46 -2.31
C GLY A 78 1.20 3.21 -2.79
N GLY A 79 1.45 2.20 -3.64
CA GLY A 79 2.81 1.86 -4.08
C GLY A 79 3.50 2.92 -4.93
N PRO A 80 2.89 3.46 -5.99
CA PRO A 80 3.44 4.61 -6.71
C PRO A 80 3.74 5.79 -5.79
N LEU A 81 2.85 6.08 -4.85
CA LEU A 81 3.05 7.16 -3.89
C LEU A 81 4.23 6.89 -2.95
N ALA A 82 4.44 5.64 -2.52
CA ALA A 82 5.60 5.25 -1.72
C ALA A 82 6.92 5.50 -2.45
N LEU A 83 6.98 5.20 -3.74
CA LEU A 83 8.15 5.48 -4.59
C LEU A 83 8.37 6.99 -4.78
N MET A 84 7.30 7.78 -4.95
CA MET A 84 7.40 9.23 -5.02
C MET A 84 7.94 9.82 -3.72
N VAL A 85 7.47 9.34 -2.56
CA VAL A 85 8.00 9.75 -1.24
C VAL A 85 9.47 9.36 -1.10
N ALA A 86 9.84 8.12 -1.46
CA ALA A 86 11.23 7.68 -1.37
C ALA A 86 12.17 8.50 -2.26
N SER A 87 11.69 8.94 -3.43
CA SER A 87 12.44 9.85 -4.31
C SER A 87 12.55 11.27 -3.74
N SER A 88 11.53 11.74 -3.00
CA SER A 88 11.49 13.10 -2.43
C SER A 88 12.32 13.25 -1.15
N CYS A 89 12.46 12.19 -0.34
CA CYS A 89 13.23 12.18 0.91
C CYS A 89 14.13 10.93 1.04
N PRO A 90 15.11 10.76 0.12
CA PRO A 90 15.90 9.53 0.01
C PRO A 90 16.81 9.24 1.23
N SER A 91 17.14 10.24 2.02
CA SER A 91 17.92 10.08 3.25
C SER A 91 17.10 9.58 4.44
N GLN A 92 15.78 9.69 4.39
CA GLN A 92 14.88 9.27 5.45
C GLN A 92 14.28 7.87 5.20
N VAL A 93 14.16 7.45 3.93
CA VAL A 93 13.55 6.16 3.56
C VAL A 93 14.62 5.08 3.50
N SER A 94 14.63 4.19 4.49
CA SER A 94 15.55 3.05 4.58
C SER A 94 15.08 1.82 3.79
N GLY A 95 13.76 1.67 3.55
CA GLY A 95 13.19 0.58 2.79
C GLY A 95 11.83 0.92 2.20
N VAL A 96 11.51 0.32 1.06
CA VAL A 96 10.19 0.44 0.41
C VAL A 96 9.60 -0.95 0.23
N ILE A 97 8.36 -1.12 0.67
CA ILE A 97 7.57 -2.33 0.50
C ILE A 97 6.41 -2.02 -0.45
N LEU A 98 6.39 -2.66 -1.60
CA LEU A 98 5.29 -2.60 -2.55
C LEU A 98 4.41 -3.84 -2.35
N CYS A 99 3.15 -3.67 -1.97
CA CYS A 99 2.25 -4.78 -1.72
C CYS A 99 1.10 -4.78 -2.74
N GLY A 100 1.02 -5.81 -3.59
CA GLY A 100 0.00 -5.90 -4.64
C GLY A 100 -0.11 -4.60 -5.43
N SER A 101 1.01 -4.06 -5.91
CA SER A 101 1.12 -2.71 -6.47
C SER A 101 1.74 -2.69 -7.87
N PHE A 102 1.92 -1.50 -8.43
CA PHE A 102 2.31 -1.27 -9.81
C PHE A 102 3.15 0.02 -9.94
N VAL A 103 3.85 0.19 -11.04
CA VAL A 103 4.64 1.40 -11.37
C VAL A 103 4.13 2.11 -12.61
N THR A 104 3.35 1.40 -13.44
CA THR A 104 2.59 1.93 -14.58
C THR A 104 1.12 1.52 -14.43
N PRO A 105 0.19 2.00 -15.30
CA PRO A 105 -1.23 1.66 -15.19
C PRO A 105 -1.47 0.14 -15.09
N PRO A 106 -2.11 -0.37 -14.01
CA PRO A 106 -2.30 -1.81 -13.81
C PRO A 106 -3.26 -2.43 -14.84
N TYR A 107 -4.02 -1.60 -15.54
CA TYR A 107 -4.94 -1.97 -16.62
C TYR A 107 -4.67 -1.14 -17.87
N PRO A 108 -3.62 -1.41 -18.67
CA PRO A 108 -3.25 -0.59 -19.84
C PRO A 108 -4.39 -0.44 -20.85
N ARG A 109 -5.21 -1.48 -21.03
CA ARG A 109 -6.37 -1.47 -21.93
C ARG A 109 -7.46 -0.47 -21.51
N LEU A 110 -7.51 -0.05 -20.25
CA LEU A 110 -8.48 0.92 -19.74
C LEU A 110 -7.97 2.36 -19.82
N VAL A 111 -6.69 2.57 -20.11
CA VAL A 111 -6.08 3.92 -20.19
C VAL A 111 -6.83 4.86 -21.15
N PRO A 112 -7.22 4.44 -22.39
CA PRO A 112 -7.99 5.30 -23.27
C PRO A 112 -9.35 5.72 -22.71
N PHE A 113 -9.94 4.88 -21.85
CA PHE A 113 -11.27 5.09 -21.26
C PHE A 113 -11.22 5.71 -19.86
N ARG A 114 -10.05 6.13 -19.36
CA ARG A 114 -9.91 6.65 -17.99
C ARG A 114 -10.83 7.83 -17.69
N PHE A 115 -11.13 8.67 -18.69
CA PHE A 115 -12.00 9.81 -18.51
C PHE A 115 -13.49 9.45 -18.32
N ALA A 116 -13.88 8.24 -18.73
CA ALA A 116 -15.22 7.71 -18.48
C ALA A 116 -15.42 7.29 -17.01
N LEU A 117 -14.33 7.11 -16.24
CA LEU A 117 -14.43 6.80 -14.82
C LEU A 117 -15.01 8.01 -14.07
N SER A 118 -16.27 7.87 -13.67
CA SER A 118 -17.05 8.89 -12.98
C SER A 118 -17.62 8.37 -11.66
N GLY A 119 -18.04 9.28 -10.80
CA GLY A 119 -18.68 8.88 -9.53
C GLY A 119 -19.88 7.95 -9.72
N PRO A 120 -20.83 8.24 -10.64
CA PRO A 120 -21.95 7.36 -10.94
C PRO A 120 -21.53 5.97 -11.43
N LEU A 121 -20.52 5.88 -12.32
CA LEU A 121 -20.01 4.59 -12.79
C LEU A 121 -19.42 3.76 -11.65
N ILE A 122 -18.59 4.39 -10.82
CA ILE A 122 -18.03 3.71 -9.63
C ILE A 122 -19.13 3.31 -8.66
N ALA A 123 -20.17 4.13 -8.47
CA ALA A 123 -21.31 3.78 -7.64
C ALA A 123 -22.05 2.55 -8.17
N ALA A 124 -22.27 2.45 -9.49
CA ALA A 124 -22.86 1.28 -10.12
C ALA A 124 -21.99 0.02 -9.95
N VAL A 125 -20.67 0.12 -10.17
CA VAL A 125 -19.72 -0.98 -9.94
C VAL A 125 -19.75 -1.42 -8.48
N ARG A 126 -19.79 -0.50 -7.54
CA ARG A 126 -19.91 -0.81 -6.10
C ARG A 126 -21.21 -1.53 -5.77
N ALA A 127 -22.33 -1.10 -6.34
CA ALA A 127 -23.63 -1.77 -6.16
C ALA A 127 -23.59 -3.23 -6.66
N ILE A 128 -23.03 -3.47 -7.85
CA ILE A 128 -22.84 -4.82 -8.39
C ILE A 128 -21.89 -5.64 -7.50
N ARG A 129 -20.77 -5.07 -7.06
CA ARG A 129 -19.83 -5.77 -6.17
C ARG A 129 -20.43 -6.06 -4.80
N ARG A 130 -21.33 -5.20 -4.31
CA ARG A 130 -22.06 -5.43 -3.06
C ARG A 130 -22.93 -6.68 -3.15
N THR A 131 -23.58 -6.93 -4.28
CA THR A 131 -24.38 -8.16 -4.47
C THR A 131 -23.49 -9.41 -4.48
N ARG A 132 -22.29 -9.34 -5.07
CA ARG A 132 -21.32 -10.46 -5.05
C ARG A 132 -20.81 -10.76 -3.64
N LEU A 133 -20.68 -9.77 -2.76
CA LEU A 133 -20.31 -9.99 -1.35
C LEU A 133 -21.37 -10.78 -0.57
N LEU A 134 -22.59 -10.88 -1.08
CA LEU A 134 -23.66 -11.68 -0.46
C LEU A 134 -23.57 -13.16 -0.84
N ILE A 135 -22.71 -13.53 -1.81
CA ILE A 135 -22.49 -14.92 -2.22
C ILE A 135 -21.72 -15.63 -1.10
N PRO A 136 -22.21 -16.74 -0.54
CA PRO A 136 -21.48 -17.51 0.46
C PRO A 136 -20.12 -17.95 -0.07
N GLY A 137 -19.07 -17.81 0.76
CA GLY A 137 -17.69 -18.20 0.41
C GLY A 137 -16.90 -17.20 -0.43
N TYR A 138 -17.52 -16.15 -0.99
CA TYR A 138 -16.83 -15.14 -1.80
C TYR A 138 -15.87 -14.26 -0.99
N ALA A 139 -16.22 -13.96 0.28
CA ALA A 139 -15.38 -13.20 1.19
C ALA A 139 -15.72 -13.56 2.64
N THR A 140 -14.75 -13.43 3.54
CA THR A 140 -15.00 -13.60 4.98
C THR A 140 -15.97 -12.53 5.49
N THR A 141 -16.60 -12.80 6.62
CA THR A 141 -17.54 -11.84 7.25
C THR A 141 -16.83 -10.53 7.60
N GLU A 142 -15.60 -10.61 8.10
CA GLU A 142 -14.75 -9.48 8.45
C GLU A 142 -14.41 -8.63 7.23
N LEU A 143 -14.02 -9.25 6.11
CA LEU A 143 -13.71 -8.54 4.88
C LEU A 143 -14.97 -7.86 4.29
N ARG A 144 -16.13 -8.51 4.36
CA ARG A 144 -17.41 -7.91 3.95
C ARG A 144 -17.74 -6.68 4.79
N HIS A 145 -17.56 -6.78 6.11
CA HIS A 145 -17.79 -5.68 7.04
C HIS A 145 -16.83 -4.51 6.74
N ALA A 146 -15.53 -4.78 6.63
CA ALA A 146 -14.51 -3.79 6.29
C ALA A 146 -14.84 -3.05 4.96
N LYS A 147 -15.20 -3.79 3.90
CA LYS A 147 -15.61 -3.20 2.63
C LYS A 147 -16.88 -2.34 2.77
N SER A 148 -17.85 -2.76 3.58
CA SER A 148 -19.07 -1.98 3.79
C SER A 148 -18.80 -0.65 4.47
N ILE A 149 -17.90 -0.62 5.44
CA ILE A 149 -17.48 0.63 6.12
C ILE A 149 -16.79 1.57 5.14
N THR A 150 -15.83 1.08 4.33
CA THR A 150 -15.15 1.92 3.32
C THR A 150 -16.15 2.49 2.31
N TRP A 151 -17.18 1.74 1.94
CA TRP A 151 -18.21 2.20 1.02
C TRP A 151 -19.09 3.34 1.57
N ILE A 152 -19.23 3.40 2.87
CA ILE A 152 -19.93 4.51 3.54
C ILE A 152 -18.99 5.72 3.67
N ARG A 153 -17.75 5.50 4.11
CA ARG A 153 -16.79 6.57 4.38
C ARG A 153 -16.27 7.28 3.15
N VAL A 154 -16.08 6.58 2.02
CA VAL A 154 -15.41 7.13 0.84
C VAL A 154 -16.38 7.31 -0.32
N LYS A 155 -16.54 8.55 -0.78
CA LYS A 155 -17.43 8.89 -1.90
C LYS A 155 -16.95 8.22 -3.20
N SER A 156 -17.90 7.79 -4.03
CA SER A 156 -17.59 7.18 -5.34
C SER A 156 -16.85 8.13 -6.29
N SER A 157 -17.08 9.44 -6.18
CA SER A 157 -16.34 10.46 -6.94
C SER A 157 -14.86 10.51 -6.59
N VAL A 158 -14.52 10.34 -5.31
CA VAL A 158 -13.12 10.27 -4.83
C VAL A 158 -12.43 9.01 -5.37
N LEU A 159 -13.11 7.86 -5.29
CA LEU A 159 -12.59 6.62 -5.87
C LEU A 159 -12.39 6.71 -7.40
N ALA A 160 -13.33 7.38 -8.10
CA ALA A 160 -13.19 7.62 -9.54
C ALA A 160 -11.96 8.48 -9.86
N SER A 161 -11.70 9.52 -9.09
CA SER A 161 -10.51 10.36 -9.27
C SER A 161 -9.22 9.58 -9.06
N ARG A 162 -9.12 8.84 -7.96
CA ARG A 162 -7.95 8.00 -7.66
C ARG A 162 -7.76 6.88 -8.70
N ALA A 163 -8.85 6.28 -9.19
CA ALA A 163 -8.78 5.28 -10.25
C ALA A 163 -8.26 5.88 -11.56
N ARG A 164 -8.68 7.10 -11.92
CA ARG A 164 -8.11 7.83 -13.07
C ARG A 164 -6.63 8.11 -12.89
N SER A 165 -6.23 8.51 -11.68
CA SER A 165 -4.83 8.73 -11.32
C SER A 165 -3.99 7.45 -11.48
N ALA A 166 -4.48 6.31 -10.98
CA ALA A 166 -3.83 5.00 -11.16
C ALA A 166 -3.68 4.60 -12.64
N LEU A 167 -4.66 4.96 -13.50
CA LEU A 167 -4.60 4.73 -14.94
C LEU A 167 -3.75 5.75 -15.71
N SER A 168 -3.09 6.66 -15.01
CA SER A 168 -2.25 7.72 -15.61
C SER A 168 -0.86 7.79 -15.00
N VAL A 169 -0.57 6.90 -14.03
CA VAL A 169 0.69 6.92 -13.28
C VAL A 169 1.82 6.32 -14.10
N ASP A 170 3.00 6.91 -13.98
CA ASP A 170 4.27 6.33 -14.40
C ASP A 170 5.34 6.77 -13.40
N VAL A 171 5.82 5.83 -12.61
CA VAL A 171 6.86 6.03 -11.58
C VAL A 171 8.08 5.14 -11.82
N ARG A 172 8.31 4.75 -13.07
CA ARG A 172 9.49 3.93 -13.44
C ARG A 172 10.80 4.65 -13.16
N THR A 173 10.82 5.97 -13.31
CA THR A 173 12.00 6.80 -12.97
C THR A 173 12.25 6.75 -11.46
N GLN A 174 11.25 6.97 -10.63
CA GLN A 174 11.37 6.90 -9.18
C GLN A 174 11.81 5.52 -8.70
N LEU A 175 11.30 4.45 -9.33
CA LEU A 175 11.75 3.09 -9.03
C LEU A 175 13.22 2.87 -9.40
N ARG A 176 13.66 3.31 -10.59
CA ARG A 176 15.04 3.17 -11.06
C ARG A 176 16.04 3.92 -10.17
N GLU A 177 15.64 5.09 -9.68
CA GLU A 177 16.46 5.96 -8.84
C GLU A 177 16.35 5.66 -7.34
N CYS A 178 15.46 4.73 -6.95
CA CYS A 178 15.24 4.37 -5.56
C CYS A 178 16.50 3.72 -4.96
N ARG A 179 17.09 4.38 -3.96
CA ARG A 179 18.29 3.90 -3.25
C ARG A 179 17.94 3.02 -2.05
N ALA A 180 16.70 3.09 -1.57
CA ALA A 180 16.22 2.26 -0.48
C ALA A 180 16.12 0.80 -0.92
N ARG A 181 16.27 -0.14 0.02
CA ARG A 181 16.01 -1.55 -0.28
C ARG A 181 14.55 -1.75 -0.64
N LEU A 182 14.31 -2.58 -1.66
CA LEU A 182 12.99 -2.84 -2.19
C LEU A 182 12.50 -4.24 -1.83
N MET A 183 11.25 -4.34 -1.39
CA MET A 183 10.53 -5.60 -1.29
C MET A 183 9.20 -5.49 -2.04
N TYR A 184 8.85 -6.54 -2.78
CA TYR A 184 7.52 -6.73 -3.32
C TYR A 184 6.82 -7.87 -2.59
N LEU A 185 5.66 -7.58 -2.01
CA LEU A 185 4.80 -8.56 -1.36
C LEU A 185 3.67 -8.91 -2.33
N VAL A 186 3.73 -10.13 -2.87
CA VAL A 186 2.74 -10.62 -3.83
C VAL A 186 1.68 -11.45 -3.13
N SER A 187 0.41 -11.18 -3.44
CA SER A 187 -0.71 -12.03 -3.03
C SER A 187 -0.93 -13.10 -4.07
N THR A 188 -0.90 -14.39 -3.69
CA THR A 188 -0.94 -15.53 -4.62
C THR A 188 -2.22 -15.62 -5.44
N GLN A 189 -3.30 -15.00 -4.96
CA GLN A 189 -4.63 -14.99 -5.59
C GLN A 189 -5.09 -13.56 -5.91
N ASP A 190 -4.15 -12.67 -6.28
CA ASP A 190 -4.47 -11.28 -6.61
C ASP A 190 -5.15 -11.17 -7.98
N GLU A 191 -6.47 -10.89 -7.98
CA GLU A 191 -7.26 -10.65 -9.18
C GLU A 191 -7.33 -9.15 -9.57
N VAL A 192 -6.69 -8.27 -8.77
CA VAL A 192 -6.74 -6.81 -8.97
C VAL A 192 -5.47 -6.30 -9.64
N VAL A 193 -4.31 -6.73 -9.18
CA VAL A 193 -3.02 -6.36 -9.78
C VAL A 193 -2.36 -7.62 -10.30
N SER A 194 -2.14 -7.68 -11.60
CA SER A 194 -1.56 -8.86 -12.25
C SER A 194 -0.06 -8.99 -11.97
N LEU A 195 0.46 -10.22 -12.10
CA LEU A 195 1.89 -10.49 -12.00
C LEU A 195 2.74 -9.72 -13.04
N ALA A 196 2.13 -9.23 -14.12
CA ALA A 196 2.83 -8.38 -15.08
C ALA A 196 3.40 -7.11 -14.43
N SER A 197 2.70 -6.56 -13.42
CA SER A 197 3.21 -5.40 -12.65
C SER A 197 4.45 -5.75 -11.81
N LEU A 198 4.48 -6.95 -11.23
CA LEU A 198 5.68 -7.45 -10.54
C LEU A 198 6.84 -7.63 -11.52
N TYR A 199 6.59 -8.26 -12.67
CA TYR A 199 7.65 -8.49 -13.68
C TYR A 199 8.23 -7.19 -14.21
N GLU A 200 7.41 -6.16 -14.45
CA GLU A 200 7.88 -4.82 -14.82
C GLU A 200 8.78 -4.21 -13.72
N ILE A 201 8.40 -4.37 -12.44
CA ILE A 201 9.22 -3.89 -11.32
C ILE A 201 10.56 -4.63 -11.26
N LEU A 202 10.58 -5.95 -11.45
CA LEU A 202 11.80 -6.76 -11.45
C LEU A 202 12.71 -6.47 -12.64
N GLU A 203 12.15 -6.13 -13.79
CA GLU A 203 12.91 -5.70 -14.96
C GLU A 203 13.68 -4.38 -14.69
N ILE A 204 13.05 -3.44 -13.96
CA ILE A 204 13.65 -2.14 -13.64
C ILE A 204 14.58 -2.22 -12.43
N ALA A 205 14.21 -3.01 -11.41
CA ALA A 205 14.89 -3.15 -10.14
C ALA A 205 15.05 -4.64 -9.76
N PRO A 206 15.97 -5.38 -10.43
CA PRO A 206 16.12 -6.83 -10.27
C PRO A 206 16.55 -7.26 -8.85
N GLN A 207 17.09 -6.34 -8.05
CA GLN A 207 17.45 -6.57 -6.65
C GLN A 207 16.25 -6.57 -5.69
N THR A 208 15.01 -6.34 -6.18
CA THR A 208 13.81 -6.34 -5.36
C THR A 208 13.59 -7.71 -4.73
N GLN A 209 13.52 -7.76 -3.40
CA GLN A 209 13.16 -9.00 -2.70
C GLN A 209 11.68 -9.30 -2.93
N VAL A 210 11.36 -10.50 -3.44
CA VAL A 210 9.97 -10.94 -3.61
C VAL A 210 9.61 -11.88 -2.46
N MET A 211 8.45 -11.62 -1.84
CA MET A 211 7.85 -12.46 -0.82
C MET A 211 6.39 -12.74 -1.19
N GLU A 212 5.93 -13.95 -0.93
CA GLU A 212 4.56 -14.37 -1.24
C GLU A 212 3.71 -14.48 0.02
N VAL A 213 2.48 -14.02 -0.09
CA VAL A 213 1.44 -14.20 0.92
C VAL A 213 0.24 -14.87 0.28
N ASP A 214 -0.21 -15.93 0.90
CA ASP A 214 -1.38 -16.65 0.42
C ASP A 214 -2.66 -15.84 0.66
N GLY A 215 -3.44 -15.67 -0.42
CA GLY A 215 -4.69 -14.92 -0.37
C GLY A 215 -4.91 -13.95 -1.52
N PRO A 216 -6.06 -13.26 -1.50
CA PRO A 216 -6.48 -12.30 -2.52
C PRO A 216 -5.72 -10.97 -2.39
N HIS A 217 -6.03 -9.99 -3.24
CA HIS A 217 -5.50 -8.61 -3.18
C HIS A 217 -5.50 -7.96 -1.79
N PHE A 218 -6.36 -8.42 -0.91
CA PHE A 218 -6.50 -7.97 0.48
C PHE A 218 -5.70 -8.84 1.47
N ALA A 219 -4.59 -9.48 1.04
CA ALA A 219 -3.84 -10.41 1.89
C ALA A 219 -3.32 -9.78 3.19
N LEU A 220 -2.98 -8.49 3.21
CA LEU A 220 -2.65 -7.77 4.45
C LEU A 220 -3.78 -7.82 5.50
N PHE A 221 -5.03 -7.92 5.04
CA PHE A 221 -6.22 -8.02 5.87
C PHE A 221 -6.62 -9.48 6.13
N THR A 222 -6.59 -10.34 5.11
CA THR A 222 -7.15 -11.71 5.17
C THR A 222 -6.12 -12.73 5.68
N ASN A 223 -4.83 -12.46 5.52
CA ASN A 223 -3.74 -13.29 6.03
C ASN A 223 -2.67 -12.41 6.74
N PRO A 224 -3.07 -11.74 7.84
CA PRO A 224 -2.20 -10.77 8.50
C PRO A 224 -0.97 -11.41 9.16
N VAL A 225 -1.05 -12.65 9.61
CA VAL A 225 0.08 -13.36 10.25
C VAL A 225 1.22 -13.57 9.26
N GLN A 226 0.94 -14.14 8.09
CA GLN A 226 1.94 -14.37 7.06
C GLN A 226 2.46 -13.04 6.50
N SER A 227 1.57 -12.07 6.27
CA SER A 227 1.94 -10.72 5.83
C SER A 227 2.90 -10.06 6.82
N THR A 228 2.61 -10.12 8.12
CA THR A 228 3.48 -9.58 9.16
C THR A 228 4.83 -10.31 9.17
N THR A 229 4.84 -11.63 9.06
CA THR A 229 6.09 -12.42 9.02
C THR A 229 6.98 -11.97 7.86
N CYS A 230 6.43 -11.81 6.66
CA CYS A 230 7.18 -11.33 5.51
C CYS A 230 7.74 -9.91 5.73
N ILE A 231 6.91 -8.99 6.25
CA ILE A 231 7.32 -7.61 6.54
C ILE A 231 8.42 -7.59 7.59
N VAL A 232 8.24 -8.28 8.71
CA VAL A 232 9.21 -8.32 9.82
C VAL A 232 10.55 -8.90 9.37
N ASN A 233 10.56 -9.96 8.57
CA ASN A 233 11.78 -10.52 7.99
C ASN A 233 12.53 -9.51 7.11
N PHE A 234 11.82 -8.68 6.37
CA PHE A 234 12.44 -7.60 5.61
C PHE A 234 13.01 -6.51 6.52
N LEU A 235 12.26 -6.08 7.54
CA LEU A 235 12.70 -5.07 8.49
C LEU A 235 13.97 -5.49 9.25
N HIS A 236 14.06 -6.75 9.69
CA HIS A 236 15.27 -7.28 10.34
C HIS A 236 16.51 -7.25 9.44
N LYS A 237 16.34 -7.52 8.14
CA LYS A 237 17.47 -7.45 7.19
C LYS A 237 17.98 -6.01 6.99
N LEU A 238 17.11 -5.01 7.13
CA LEU A 238 17.53 -3.61 7.09
C LEU A 238 18.39 -3.25 8.32
N GLU A 239 17.97 -3.64 9.52
CA GLU A 239 18.72 -3.39 10.75
C GLU A 239 20.08 -4.10 10.81
N SER A 240 20.21 -5.29 10.20
CA SER A 240 21.45 -6.09 10.21
C SER A 240 22.51 -5.57 9.23
N SER A 241 22.21 -4.56 8.45
CA SER A 241 23.08 -4.06 7.37
C SER A 241 23.58 -2.62 7.62
N GLU A 242 23.16 -2.03 8.73
CA GLU A 242 23.70 -0.80 9.32
C GLU A 242 24.84 -1.15 10.33
#